data_47076aaeb1039eafc4c53dbcb6deddbe
#
_entry.id   47076aaeb1039eafc4c53dbcb6deddbe
#
_cell.length_a   1.000
_cell.length_b   1.000
_cell.length_c   1.000
_cell.angle_alpha   90.00
_cell.angle_beta   90.00
_cell.angle_gamma   90.00
#
_symmetry.space_group_name_H-M   'P 1'
#
loop_
_entity.id
_entity.type
_entity.pdbx_description
1 polymer ?
#
loop_
_entity_poly.entity_id
_entity_poly.type
_entity_poly.pdbx_seq_one_letter_code
_entity_poly.pdbx_strand_id
1 'polypeptide(L)'
;LGDVYKRQGITKITATDIEYAKEMGCTIKLLGVAKDTPEGIEARVHPMLIDSNHPLATVNDSYNAVFLTGDAVQDTMFYGRGAGELPTASAVVGDIFDVVRNILWNCCGRIGCTCYRECPIKRVGEIKSKYFVRMQIENRYGTLASVASVFGNNKVSIAQMLQKRVNGKYAEIVVITDEVKERHFEDAMQILGGMSMIQEISSTIRVY
;
A
#
# COMPACT_ATOMS: atom_id res chain seq x y z
N LEU A 1 16.67 12.00 2.20
CA LEU A 1 15.43 11.22 2.00
C LEU A 1 14.18 12.11 1.94
N GLY A 2 14.24 13.19 1.12
CA GLY A 2 13.13 14.14 0.98
C GLY A 2 11.92 13.63 0.20
N ASP A 3 12.05 12.60 -0.60
CA ASP A 3 11.09 12.30 -1.64
C ASP A 3 10.56 10.88 -1.55
N VAL A 4 9.66 10.67 -0.59
CA VAL A 4 8.68 9.61 -0.72
C VAL A 4 7.66 10.08 -1.73
N TYR A 5 7.66 9.51 -2.91
CA TYR A 5 6.96 10.01 -4.09
C TYR A 5 5.45 9.88 -4.02
N LYS A 6 4.90 9.02 -3.18
CA LYS A 6 3.47 8.98 -2.91
C LYS A 6 3.22 8.64 -1.44
N ARG A 7 2.56 9.56 -0.75
CA ARG A 7 2.07 9.35 0.62
C ARG A 7 0.55 9.42 0.62
N GLN A 8 -0.08 8.37 1.10
CA GLN A 8 -1.52 8.34 1.34
C GLN A 8 -1.74 7.88 2.78
N GLY A 9 -2.41 8.70 3.58
CA GLY A 9 -2.79 8.37 4.95
C GLY A 9 -4.02 7.46 5.02
N ILE A 10 -4.44 7.14 6.25
CA ILE A 10 -5.56 6.25 6.55
C ILE A 10 -6.87 7.00 6.83
N THR A 11 -6.89 8.32 6.78
CA THR A 11 -8.04 9.14 7.16
C THR A 11 -9.30 8.91 6.31
N LYS A 12 -9.13 8.34 5.12
CA LYS A 12 -10.23 7.99 4.20
C LYS A 12 -10.67 6.53 4.30
N ILE A 13 -10.06 5.74 5.17
CA ILE A 13 -10.46 4.34 5.39
C ILE A 13 -11.68 4.33 6.30
N THR A 14 -12.74 3.65 5.89
CA THR A 14 -14.00 3.56 6.61
C THR A 14 -14.19 2.18 7.24
N ALA A 15 -15.13 2.07 8.19
CA ALA A 15 -15.52 0.78 8.76
C ALA A 15 -16.00 -0.22 7.69
N THR A 16 -16.71 0.28 6.68
CA THR A 16 -17.18 -0.52 5.55
C THR A 16 -16.02 -1.10 4.74
N ASP A 17 -14.92 -0.34 4.54
CA ASP A 17 -13.73 -0.86 3.86
C ASP A 17 -13.07 -2.00 4.65
N ILE A 18 -13.06 -1.89 5.98
CA ILE A 18 -12.54 -2.94 6.87
C ILE A 18 -13.43 -4.19 6.83
N GLU A 19 -14.76 -4.03 6.76
CA GLU A 19 -15.69 -5.15 6.60
C GLU A 19 -15.43 -5.89 5.30
N TYR A 20 -15.32 -5.18 4.18
CA TYR A 20 -15.04 -5.80 2.88
C TYR A 20 -13.65 -6.45 2.83
N ALA A 21 -12.65 -5.83 3.44
CA ALA A 21 -11.34 -6.46 3.58
C ALA A 21 -11.44 -7.82 4.29
N LYS A 22 -12.15 -7.88 5.41
CA LYS A 22 -12.36 -9.13 6.17
C LYS A 22 -13.12 -10.18 5.36
N GLU A 23 -14.19 -9.80 4.65
CA GLU A 23 -14.93 -10.71 3.79
C GLU A 23 -14.07 -11.32 2.68
N MET A 24 -13.07 -10.57 2.22
CA MET A 24 -12.11 -11.01 1.22
C MET A 24 -10.91 -11.78 1.79
N GLY A 25 -10.91 -12.08 3.09
CA GLY A 25 -9.78 -12.71 3.76
C GLY A 25 -8.53 -11.82 3.86
N CYS A 26 -8.74 -10.50 3.83
CA CYS A 26 -7.68 -9.50 3.87
C CYS A 26 -7.78 -8.62 5.11
N THR A 27 -6.70 -7.91 5.40
CA THR A 27 -6.66 -6.82 6.38
C THR A 27 -6.05 -5.58 5.75
N ILE A 28 -6.41 -4.39 6.26
CA ILE A 28 -5.85 -3.13 5.79
C ILE A 28 -4.71 -2.73 6.72
N LYS A 29 -3.52 -2.52 6.17
CA LYS A 29 -2.33 -2.02 6.89
C LYS A 29 -1.75 -0.81 6.19
N LEU A 30 -1.24 0.15 6.96
CA LEU A 30 -0.43 1.24 6.43
C LEU A 30 0.99 0.73 6.24
N LEU A 31 1.44 0.65 5.00
CA LEU A 31 2.74 0.10 4.66
C LEU A 31 3.65 1.14 4.01
N GLY A 32 4.91 1.20 4.45
CA GLY A 32 6.01 1.73 3.69
C GLY A 32 6.57 0.61 2.81
N VAL A 33 6.60 0.82 1.50
CA VAL A 33 7.09 -0.17 0.54
C VAL A 33 8.29 0.39 -0.20
N ALA A 34 9.38 -0.35 -0.17
CA ALA A 34 10.56 -0.10 -0.99
C ALA A 34 10.88 -1.36 -1.81
N LYS A 35 11.06 -1.20 -3.12
CA LYS A 35 11.43 -2.32 -4.02
C LYS A 35 12.58 -1.90 -4.92
N ASP A 36 13.60 -2.75 -5.01
CA ASP A 36 14.62 -2.65 -6.07
C ASP A 36 14.09 -3.36 -7.32
N THR A 37 13.98 -2.63 -8.42
CA THR A 37 13.48 -3.15 -9.69
C THR A 37 14.50 -2.85 -10.80
N PRO A 38 14.49 -3.58 -11.92
CA PRO A 38 15.37 -3.29 -13.04
C PRO A 38 15.28 -1.85 -13.57
N GLU A 39 14.11 -1.21 -13.42
CA GLU A 39 13.87 0.16 -13.88
C GLU A 39 14.18 1.23 -12.82
N GLY A 40 14.54 0.83 -11.60
CA GLY A 40 14.86 1.72 -10.49
C GLY A 40 14.15 1.39 -9.19
N ILE A 41 14.38 2.21 -8.18
CA ILE A 41 13.84 2.03 -6.84
C ILE A 41 12.40 2.57 -6.77
N GLU A 42 11.49 1.77 -6.26
CA GLU A 42 10.16 2.20 -5.85
C GLU A 42 10.16 2.54 -4.36
N ALA A 43 9.62 3.69 -3.98
CA ALA A 43 9.43 4.07 -2.58
C ALA A 43 8.08 4.77 -2.39
N ARG A 44 7.23 4.21 -1.52
CA ARG A 44 5.86 4.71 -1.30
C ARG A 44 5.33 4.37 0.09
N VAL A 45 4.40 5.17 0.59
CA VAL A 45 3.68 4.91 1.85
C VAL A 45 2.19 5.07 1.59
N HIS A 46 1.42 4.04 1.84
CA HIS A 46 -0.03 4.05 1.65
C HIS A 46 -0.71 2.86 2.36
N PRO A 47 -2.02 2.93 2.63
CA PRO A 47 -2.78 1.76 3.06
C PRO A 47 -2.81 0.72 1.95
N MET A 48 -2.70 -0.55 2.35
CA MET A 48 -2.81 -1.71 1.47
C MET A 48 -3.72 -2.76 2.07
N LEU A 49 -4.48 -3.43 1.20
CA LEU A 49 -5.10 -4.71 1.48
C LEU A 49 -4.02 -5.79 1.38
N ILE A 50 -3.81 -6.53 2.47
CA ILE A 50 -2.89 -7.67 2.52
C ILE A 50 -3.65 -8.92 2.95
N ASP A 51 -3.26 -10.08 2.44
CA ASP A 51 -3.82 -11.36 2.85
C ASP A 51 -3.72 -11.53 4.37
N SER A 52 -4.75 -12.03 5.02
CA SER A 52 -4.78 -12.21 6.48
C SER A 52 -3.74 -13.24 6.97
N ASN A 53 -3.24 -14.10 6.09
CA ASN A 53 -2.15 -15.03 6.39
C ASN A 53 -0.76 -14.42 6.22
N HIS A 54 -0.65 -13.21 5.65
CA HIS A 54 0.64 -12.55 5.50
C HIS A 54 1.22 -12.18 6.89
N PRO A 55 2.52 -12.38 7.17
CA PRO A 55 3.10 -12.08 8.48
C PRO A 55 2.83 -10.67 9.00
N LEU A 56 2.81 -9.66 8.12
CA LEU A 56 2.49 -8.29 8.51
C LEU A 56 1.02 -8.09 8.94
N ALA A 57 0.11 -9.00 8.62
CA ALA A 57 -1.30 -8.89 9.01
C ALA A 57 -1.49 -8.97 10.53
N THR A 58 -0.62 -9.70 11.22
CA THR A 58 -0.68 -9.90 12.67
C THR A 58 -0.06 -8.78 13.50
N VAL A 59 0.58 -7.81 12.85
CA VAL A 59 1.21 -6.67 13.53
C VAL A 59 0.15 -5.66 13.95
N ASN A 60 -0.11 -5.56 15.24
CA ASN A 60 -1.18 -4.70 15.81
C ASN A 60 -0.65 -3.85 16.96
N ASP A 61 -1.46 -2.91 17.42
CA ASP A 61 -1.23 -2.03 18.58
C ASP A 61 0.07 -1.24 18.48
N SER A 62 0.91 -1.30 19.51
CA SER A 62 2.20 -0.60 19.56
C SER A 62 3.36 -1.33 18.86
N TYR A 63 3.06 -2.46 18.23
CA TYR A 63 4.07 -3.21 17.51
C TYR A 63 4.28 -2.68 16.09
N ASN A 64 5.53 -2.76 15.66
CA ASN A 64 5.96 -2.48 14.30
C ASN A 64 6.72 -3.67 13.74
N ALA A 65 6.75 -3.78 12.44
CA ALA A 65 7.56 -4.77 11.76
C ALA A 65 8.21 -4.22 10.50
N VAL A 66 9.38 -4.76 10.19
CA VAL A 66 10.05 -4.60 8.89
C VAL A 66 10.11 -5.98 8.28
N PHE A 67 9.49 -6.14 7.11
CA PHE A 67 9.48 -7.38 6.35
C PHE A 67 10.38 -7.21 5.14
N LEU A 68 11.36 -8.09 5.00
CA LEU A 68 12.36 -8.05 3.95
C LEU A 68 12.32 -9.35 3.15
N THR A 69 12.28 -9.24 1.83
CA THR A 69 12.47 -10.37 0.93
C THR A 69 13.81 -10.19 0.22
N GLY A 70 14.76 -11.07 0.50
CA GLY A 70 16.10 -11.08 -0.10
C GLY A 70 16.28 -12.27 -1.02
N ASP A 71 17.28 -12.21 -1.88
CA ASP A 71 17.62 -13.26 -2.83
C ASP A 71 18.13 -14.55 -2.17
N ALA A 72 18.96 -14.42 -1.13
CA ALA A 72 19.59 -15.54 -0.45
C ALA A 72 18.83 -15.96 0.82
N VAL A 73 18.40 -14.99 1.64
CA VAL A 73 17.76 -15.23 2.95
C VAL A 73 16.26 -15.47 2.81
N GLN A 74 15.68 -15.14 1.64
CA GLN A 74 14.24 -15.17 1.41
C GLN A 74 13.52 -14.19 2.37
N ASP A 75 12.38 -14.59 2.93
CA ASP A 75 11.58 -13.74 3.78
C ASP A 75 12.11 -13.67 5.20
N THR A 76 12.31 -12.46 5.68
CA THR A 76 12.78 -12.18 7.05
C THR A 76 11.92 -11.06 7.63
N MET A 77 11.50 -11.21 8.88
CA MET A 77 10.73 -10.20 9.59
C MET A 77 11.40 -9.80 10.89
N PHE A 78 11.58 -8.48 11.07
CA PHE A 78 11.95 -7.88 12.34
C PHE A 78 10.69 -7.33 12.99
N TYR A 79 10.39 -7.75 14.20
CA TYR A 79 9.16 -7.43 14.90
C TYR A 79 9.43 -6.99 16.31
N GLY A 80 8.84 -5.89 16.75
CA GLY A 80 9.05 -5.39 18.10
C GLY A 80 8.17 -4.17 18.41
N ARG A 81 8.25 -3.69 19.65
CA ARG A 81 7.59 -2.45 20.06
C ARG A 81 8.33 -1.26 19.50
N GLY A 82 7.65 -0.46 18.66
CA GLY A 82 8.17 0.78 18.09
C GLY A 82 7.86 2.02 18.93
N ALA A 83 6.90 1.92 19.86
CA ALA A 83 6.47 3.02 20.72
C ALA A 83 6.41 2.58 22.21
N GLY A 84 6.50 3.56 23.10
CA GLY A 84 6.49 3.39 24.55
C GLY A 84 7.77 3.89 25.22
N GLU A 85 7.68 4.33 26.47
CA GLU A 85 8.82 4.91 27.21
C GLU A 85 9.97 3.92 27.34
N LEU A 86 9.71 2.73 27.87
CA LEU A 86 10.74 1.72 28.10
C LEU A 86 11.38 1.17 26.82
N PRO A 87 10.63 0.80 25.77
CA PRO A 87 11.22 0.37 24.51
C PRO A 87 12.12 1.44 23.87
N THR A 88 11.66 2.69 23.87
CA THR A 88 12.43 3.81 23.33
C THR A 88 13.67 4.09 24.15
N ALA A 89 13.56 4.15 25.47
CA ALA A 89 14.70 4.34 26.36
C ALA A 89 15.73 3.20 26.21
N SER A 90 15.29 1.95 26.13
CA SER A 90 16.15 0.80 25.90
C SER A 90 16.93 0.89 24.59
N ALA A 91 16.29 1.30 23.52
CA ALA A 91 16.95 1.49 22.22
C ALA A 91 18.02 2.58 22.28
N VAL A 92 17.67 3.76 22.83
CA VAL A 92 18.62 4.88 23.00
C VAL A 92 19.84 4.49 23.85
N VAL A 93 19.60 3.84 24.98
CA VAL A 93 20.69 3.39 25.86
C VAL A 93 21.55 2.34 25.18
N GLY A 94 20.96 1.41 24.44
CA GLY A 94 21.69 0.43 23.62
C GLY A 94 22.64 1.08 22.63
N ASP A 95 22.16 2.07 21.88
CA ASP A 95 22.97 2.82 20.92
C ASP A 95 24.10 3.61 21.59
N ILE A 96 23.83 4.20 22.78
CA ILE A 96 24.87 4.89 23.57
C ILE A 96 25.96 3.89 23.97
N PHE A 97 25.62 2.69 24.46
CA PHE A 97 26.60 1.67 24.80
C PHE A 97 27.44 1.24 23.59
N ASP A 98 26.85 1.09 22.43
CA ASP A 98 27.58 0.75 21.21
C ASP A 98 28.55 1.87 20.79
N VAL A 99 28.14 3.12 20.86
CA VAL A 99 28.99 4.28 20.57
C VAL A 99 30.15 4.33 21.56
N VAL A 100 29.92 4.17 22.88
CA VAL A 100 30.95 4.19 23.89
C VAL A 100 31.98 3.06 23.67
N ARG A 101 31.53 1.85 23.39
CA ARG A 101 32.42 0.72 23.06
C ARG A 101 33.29 0.99 21.86
N ASN A 102 32.71 1.55 20.80
CA ASN A 102 33.42 1.91 19.57
C ASN A 102 34.50 2.97 19.82
N ILE A 103 34.23 3.95 20.68
CA ILE A 103 35.20 4.98 21.07
C ILE A 103 36.33 4.35 21.90
N LEU A 104 35.98 3.60 22.94
CA LEU A 104 36.96 3.00 23.85
C LEU A 104 37.94 2.04 23.16
N TRP A 105 37.49 1.32 22.16
CA TRP A 105 38.29 0.37 21.41
C TRP A 105 38.77 0.86 20.06
N ASN A 106 38.61 2.15 19.79
CA ASN A 106 39.01 2.82 18.54
C ASN A 106 38.54 2.08 17.26
N CYS A 107 37.30 1.62 17.27
CA CYS A 107 36.70 0.92 16.13
C CYS A 107 35.51 1.70 15.52
N CYS A 108 35.55 3.02 15.61
CA CYS A 108 34.60 3.90 14.92
C CYS A 108 34.74 3.76 13.40
N GLY A 109 33.62 3.76 12.71
CA GLY A 109 33.62 3.68 11.25
C GLY A 109 33.85 2.27 10.66
N ARG A 110 33.80 1.20 11.49
CA ARG A 110 33.96 -0.17 11.02
C ARG A 110 32.89 -0.61 9.98
N ILE A 111 31.74 0.04 9.98
CA ILE A 111 30.71 -0.12 8.94
C ILE A 111 30.67 1.19 8.16
N GLY A 112 31.36 1.22 7.02
CA GLY A 112 31.34 2.34 6.11
C GLY A 112 30.03 2.43 5.31
N CYS A 113 29.88 3.53 4.55
CA CYS A 113 28.81 3.63 3.59
C CYS A 113 28.97 2.56 2.49
N THR A 114 27.94 1.78 2.25
CA THR A 114 27.90 0.77 1.19
C THR A 114 27.12 1.23 -0.05
N CYS A 115 26.92 2.54 -0.19
CA CYS A 115 26.25 3.15 -1.34
C CYS A 115 27.15 3.10 -2.58
N TYR A 116 27.25 1.94 -3.21
CA TYR A 116 28.07 1.70 -4.40
C TYR A 116 27.27 1.71 -5.72
N ARG A 117 25.96 1.85 -5.63
CA ARG A 117 25.06 1.95 -6.79
C ARG A 117 24.30 3.26 -6.79
N GLU A 118 24.34 3.95 -7.92
CA GLU A 118 23.39 5.03 -8.20
C GLU A 118 22.14 4.40 -8.82
N CYS A 119 21.05 4.36 -8.08
CA CYS A 119 19.78 3.81 -8.55
C CYS A 119 18.80 4.96 -8.81
N PRO A 120 18.27 5.09 -10.04
CA PRO A 120 17.22 6.04 -10.31
C PRO A 120 15.97 5.69 -9.52
N ILE A 121 15.24 6.72 -9.11
CA ILE A 121 13.94 6.49 -8.47
C ILE A 121 12.87 6.44 -9.55
N LYS A 122 12.06 5.41 -9.50
CA LYS A 122 11.00 5.15 -10.46
C LYS A 122 9.88 6.19 -10.30
N ARG A 123 9.43 6.77 -11.40
CA ARG A 123 8.31 7.71 -11.39
C ARG A 123 7.03 6.99 -10.94
N VAL A 124 6.22 7.66 -10.11
CA VAL A 124 4.99 7.09 -9.53
C VAL A 124 4.06 6.52 -10.60
N GLY A 125 3.83 7.23 -11.70
CA GLY A 125 2.97 6.76 -12.79
C GLY A 125 3.39 5.45 -13.47
N GLU A 126 4.65 5.02 -13.31
CA GLU A 126 5.19 3.78 -13.87
C GLU A 126 5.11 2.60 -12.86
N ILE A 127 4.82 2.88 -11.61
CA ILE A 127 4.66 1.84 -10.57
C ILE A 127 3.40 1.03 -10.88
N LYS A 128 3.50 -0.28 -10.74
CA LYS A 128 2.38 -1.19 -10.94
C LYS A 128 1.79 -1.62 -9.60
N SER A 129 0.47 -1.68 -9.53
CA SER A 129 -0.27 -2.18 -8.35
C SER A 129 -1.61 -2.76 -8.78
N LYS A 130 -2.16 -3.62 -7.94
CA LYS A 130 -3.58 -3.98 -8.00
C LYS A 130 -4.36 -2.99 -7.13
N TYR A 131 -5.61 -2.77 -7.45
CA TYR A 131 -6.47 -1.83 -6.74
C TYR A 131 -7.79 -2.47 -6.35
N PHE A 132 -8.22 -2.15 -5.14
CA PHE A 132 -9.58 -2.28 -4.65
C PHE A 132 -10.24 -0.91 -4.81
N VAL A 133 -11.36 -0.85 -5.50
CA VAL A 133 -12.15 0.37 -5.70
C VAL A 133 -13.58 0.11 -5.27
N ARG A 134 -14.08 0.89 -4.31
CA ARG A 134 -15.47 0.87 -3.90
C ARG A 134 -16.14 2.14 -4.35
N MET A 135 -17.26 2.01 -5.05
CA MET A 135 -18.00 3.17 -5.60
C MET A 135 -19.51 2.97 -5.53
N GLN A 136 -20.22 4.07 -5.45
CA GLN A 136 -21.68 4.14 -5.56
C GLN A 136 -22.08 4.57 -6.97
N ILE A 137 -22.87 3.73 -7.63
CA ILE A 137 -23.31 3.94 -9.01
C ILE A 137 -24.83 3.95 -9.13
N GLU A 138 -25.37 4.59 -10.14
CA GLU A 138 -26.79 4.46 -10.45
C GLU A 138 -27.15 3.02 -10.83
N ASN A 139 -28.17 2.47 -10.17
CA ASN A 139 -28.69 1.13 -10.44
C ASN A 139 -29.61 1.13 -11.65
N ARG A 140 -29.04 1.25 -12.85
CA ARG A 140 -29.75 1.24 -14.12
C ARG A 140 -29.02 0.42 -15.17
N TYR A 141 -29.76 0.09 -16.24
CA TYR A 141 -29.18 -0.68 -17.34
C TYR A 141 -27.98 0.06 -17.97
N GLY A 142 -26.93 -0.68 -18.28
CA GLY A 142 -25.73 -0.18 -18.94
C GLY A 142 -24.69 0.49 -18.03
N THR A 143 -25.00 0.81 -16.76
CA THR A 143 -24.03 1.47 -15.86
C THR A 143 -22.77 0.62 -15.64
N LEU A 144 -22.92 -0.68 -15.34
CA LEU A 144 -21.77 -1.59 -15.18
C LEU A 144 -20.96 -1.72 -16.47
N ALA A 145 -21.63 -1.78 -17.62
CA ALA A 145 -20.95 -1.83 -18.91
C ALA A 145 -20.13 -0.57 -19.17
N SER A 146 -20.66 0.60 -18.82
CA SER A 146 -19.95 1.88 -18.94
C SER A 146 -18.72 1.93 -18.04
N VAL A 147 -18.84 1.50 -16.76
CA VAL A 147 -17.72 1.42 -15.83
C VAL A 147 -16.64 0.48 -16.37
N ALA A 148 -17.02 -0.73 -16.80
CA ALA A 148 -16.07 -1.70 -17.36
C ALA A 148 -15.38 -1.17 -18.63
N SER A 149 -16.11 -0.43 -19.49
CA SER A 149 -15.54 0.18 -20.70
C SER A 149 -14.49 1.24 -20.37
N VAL A 150 -14.72 2.06 -19.33
CA VAL A 150 -13.73 3.06 -18.89
C VAL A 150 -12.44 2.37 -18.43
N PHE A 151 -12.55 1.34 -17.60
CA PHE A 151 -11.37 0.57 -17.18
C PHE A 151 -10.64 -0.03 -18.39
N GLY A 152 -11.35 -0.74 -19.27
CA GLY A 152 -10.75 -1.37 -20.44
C GLY A 152 -10.06 -0.38 -21.39
N ASN A 153 -10.70 0.75 -21.67
CA ASN A 153 -10.15 1.80 -22.55
C ASN A 153 -8.88 2.44 -21.97
N ASN A 154 -8.72 2.43 -20.64
CA ASN A 154 -7.52 2.91 -19.95
C ASN A 154 -6.52 1.79 -19.62
N LYS A 155 -6.63 0.62 -20.25
CA LYS A 155 -5.72 -0.53 -20.06
C LYS A 155 -5.73 -1.07 -18.63
N VAL A 156 -6.84 -0.95 -17.94
CA VAL A 156 -7.06 -1.53 -16.61
C VAL A 156 -7.88 -2.80 -16.77
N SER A 157 -7.28 -3.94 -16.46
CA SER A 157 -7.98 -5.23 -16.43
C SER A 157 -8.72 -5.37 -15.10
N ILE A 158 -9.96 -5.85 -15.14
CA ILE A 158 -10.78 -6.12 -13.97
C ILE A 158 -10.63 -7.60 -13.62
N ALA A 159 -10.05 -7.89 -12.46
CA ALA A 159 -9.95 -9.26 -11.94
C ALA A 159 -11.28 -9.72 -11.33
N GLN A 160 -11.96 -8.81 -10.64
CA GLN A 160 -13.24 -9.12 -9.99
C GLN A 160 -14.12 -7.88 -9.90
N MET A 161 -15.43 -8.06 -10.09
CA MET A 161 -16.43 -7.04 -9.87
C MET A 161 -17.60 -7.63 -9.10
N LEU A 162 -17.98 -6.99 -8.00
CA LEU A 162 -19.05 -7.44 -7.11
C LEU A 162 -20.03 -6.29 -6.89
N GLN A 163 -21.32 -6.56 -7.06
CA GLN A 163 -22.38 -5.67 -6.61
C GLN A 163 -22.86 -6.17 -5.25
N LYS A 164 -22.68 -5.35 -4.21
CA LYS A 164 -22.89 -5.78 -2.83
C LYS A 164 -24.20 -5.30 -2.24
N ARG A 165 -24.47 -4.02 -2.35
CA ARG A 165 -25.65 -3.39 -1.73
C ARG A 165 -26.42 -2.61 -2.77
N VAL A 166 -27.73 -2.77 -2.77
CA VAL A 166 -28.66 -1.95 -3.58
C VAL A 166 -29.49 -1.13 -2.61
N ASN A 167 -29.44 0.17 -2.74
CA ASN A 167 -30.21 1.10 -1.94
C ASN A 167 -31.02 2.02 -2.87
N GLY A 168 -32.21 1.55 -3.22
CA GLY A 168 -33.11 2.28 -4.12
C GLY A 168 -32.49 2.57 -5.49
N LYS A 169 -32.22 3.84 -5.78
CA LYS A 169 -31.66 4.30 -7.05
C LYS A 169 -30.19 3.95 -7.25
N TYR A 170 -29.46 3.65 -6.18
CA TYR A 170 -28.03 3.43 -6.21
C TYR A 170 -27.64 2.00 -5.84
N ALA A 171 -26.54 1.55 -6.39
CA ALA A 171 -25.90 0.29 -6.05
C ALA A 171 -24.45 0.53 -5.67
N GLU A 172 -23.98 -0.17 -4.64
CA GLU A 172 -22.58 -0.19 -4.28
C GLU A 172 -21.89 -1.33 -5.00
N ILE A 173 -20.83 -0.99 -5.73
CA ILE A 173 -19.98 -1.97 -6.40
C ILE A 173 -18.55 -1.91 -5.84
N VAL A 174 -17.93 -3.06 -5.85
CA VAL A 174 -16.51 -3.25 -5.56
C VAL A 174 -15.84 -3.81 -6.80
N VAL A 175 -14.77 -3.17 -7.22
CA VAL A 175 -13.94 -3.60 -8.34
C VAL A 175 -12.53 -3.89 -7.83
N ILE A 176 -11.99 -5.05 -8.19
CA ILE A 176 -10.60 -5.41 -7.97
C ILE A 176 -9.95 -5.49 -9.35
N THR A 177 -8.84 -4.78 -9.52
CA THR A 177 -8.10 -4.79 -10.78
C THR A 177 -6.98 -5.83 -10.75
N ASP A 178 -6.55 -6.26 -11.92
CA ASP A 178 -5.23 -6.85 -12.08
C ASP A 178 -4.14 -5.79 -11.88
N GLU A 179 -2.88 -6.22 -11.98
CA GLU A 179 -1.73 -5.33 -11.87
C GLU A 179 -1.72 -4.32 -13.03
N VAL A 180 -1.74 -3.04 -12.70
CA VAL A 180 -1.83 -1.93 -13.65
C VAL A 180 -0.88 -0.80 -13.27
N LYS A 181 -0.35 -0.07 -14.26
CA LYS A 181 0.43 1.15 -14.01
C LYS A 181 -0.43 2.23 -13.37
N GLU A 182 0.12 2.90 -12.35
CA GLU A 182 -0.54 3.97 -11.61
C GLU A 182 -1.19 5.01 -12.54
N ARG A 183 -0.49 5.49 -13.57
CA ARG A 183 -1.02 6.49 -14.51
C ARG A 183 -2.30 6.03 -15.21
N HIS A 184 -2.35 4.77 -15.70
CA HIS A 184 -3.53 4.25 -16.38
C HIS A 184 -4.72 4.12 -15.43
N PHE A 185 -4.42 3.74 -14.18
CA PHE A 185 -5.44 3.67 -13.14
C PHE A 185 -5.96 5.06 -12.77
N GLU A 186 -5.07 6.05 -12.60
CA GLU A 186 -5.45 7.44 -12.30
C GLU A 186 -6.30 8.05 -13.42
N ASP A 187 -5.93 7.81 -14.70
CA ASP A 187 -6.71 8.25 -15.86
C ASP A 187 -8.13 7.67 -15.83
N ALA A 188 -8.26 6.35 -15.57
CA ALA A 188 -9.56 5.71 -15.44
C ALA A 188 -10.39 6.30 -14.29
N MET A 189 -9.78 6.51 -13.12
CA MET A 189 -10.45 7.07 -11.95
C MET A 189 -10.90 8.52 -12.16
N GLN A 190 -10.12 9.32 -12.88
CA GLN A 190 -10.49 10.69 -13.25
C GLN A 190 -11.74 10.71 -14.16
N ILE A 191 -11.77 9.84 -15.17
CA ILE A 191 -12.93 9.71 -16.06
C ILE A 191 -14.16 9.25 -15.30
N LEU A 192 -14.03 8.18 -14.48
CA LEU A 192 -15.14 7.67 -13.66
C LEU A 192 -15.70 8.75 -12.73
N GLY A 193 -14.84 9.53 -12.07
CA GLY A 193 -15.26 10.60 -11.17
C GLY A 193 -16.01 11.73 -11.87
N GLY A 194 -15.86 11.88 -13.19
CA GLY A 194 -16.62 12.85 -14.02
C GLY A 194 -17.94 12.33 -14.59
N MET A 195 -18.25 11.03 -14.44
CA MET A 195 -19.46 10.44 -15.02
C MET A 195 -20.68 10.69 -14.12
N SER A 196 -21.77 11.20 -14.69
CA SER A 196 -23.01 11.49 -13.95
C SER A 196 -23.66 10.27 -13.29
N MET A 197 -23.37 9.06 -13.79
CA MET A 197 -23.88 7.82 -13.22
C MET A 197 -23.07 7.31 -12.01
N ILE A 198 -21.90 7.89 -11.73
CA ILE A 198 -21.11 7.62 -10.54
C ILE A 198 -21.46 8.67 -9.50
N GLN A 199 -22.10 8.27 -8.44
CA GLN A 199 -22.43 9.17 -7.34
C GLN A 199 -21.21 9.52 -6.53
N GLU A 200 -20.39 8.51 -6.21
CA GLU A 200 -19.22 8.66 -5.36
C GLU A 200 -18.22 7.51 -5.59
N ILE A 201 -16.94 7.85 -5.61
CA ILE A 201 -15.85 6.88 -5.45
C ILE A 201 -15.49 6.90 -3.98
N SER A 202 -16.05 5.96 -3.22
CA SER A 202 -16.01 5.98 -1.76
C SER A 202 -14.64 5.55 -1.22
N SER A 203 -13.94 4.67 -1.90
CA SER A 203 -12.62 4.19 -1.45
C SER A 203 -11.78 3.65 -2.60
N THR A 204 -10.47 3.89 -2.49
CA THR A 204 -9.45 3.34 -3.39
C THR A 204 -8.26 2.90 -2.55
N ILE A 205 -7.98 1.61 -2.53
CA ILE A 205 -6.92 1.00 -1.72
C ILE A 205 -6.09 0.08 -2.62
N ARG A 206 -4.77 0.09 -2.46
CA ARG A 206 -3.91 -0.86 -3.17
C ARG A 206 -4.00 -2.24 -2.55
N VAL A 207 -3.82 -3.26 -3.38
CA VAL A 207 -3.76 -4.67 -2.96
C VAL A 207 -2.31 -5.15 -3.11
N TYR A 208 -1.84 -5.85 -2.09
CA TYR A 208 -0.48 -6.42 -2.04
C TYR A 208 -0.36 -7.66 -2.92
#